data_6e425b2b22f274cc816e437902cdd838
#
_entry.id   6e425b2b22f274cc816e437902cdd838
#
_cell.length_a   1.000
_cell.length_b   1.000
_cell.length_c   1.000
_cell.angle_alpha   90.00
_cell.angle_beta   90.00
_cell.angle_gamma   90.00
#
_symmetry.space_group_name_H-M   'P 1'
#
loop_
_entity.id
_entity.type
_entity.pdbx_description
1 polymer ?
#
loop_
_entity_poly.entity_id
_entity_poly.type
_entity_poly.pdbx_seq_one_letter_code
_entity_poly.pdbx_strand_id
1 'polypeptide(L)'
;MIIVEVTGGLGNQMFQYALYRRLQLLGKDVKLDLSFYHTKQTLRKFELGIFNLPLQVADQREICRLKGYTNDASRIQKAFTTRIYKHPCIYTEDLDKGYQDMVLQKDSVYLSGYWQNECYFKEIRNRILEDFTFPQEVTDRKQDMVRQMKGSNSVSVHVRRGDYLQSGNAGIYGGICTLTYYRKAMD
;
A
#
# COMPACT_ATOMS: atom_id res chain seq x y z
N MET A 1 7.30 18.13 -5.49
CA MET A 1 7.55 16.79 -4.89
C MET A 1 6.30 16.29 -4.21
N ILE A 2 5.92 15.04 -4.46
CA ILE A 2 4.83 14.33 -3.79
C ILE A 2 5.43 13.20 -2.97
N ILE A 3 4.88 12.92 -1.79
CA ILE A 3 5.25 11.74 -1.01
C ILE A 3 3.99 10.91 -0.77
N VAL A 4 4.05 9.61 -1.12
CA VAL A 4 2.98 8.65 -0.86
C VAL A 4 3.37 7.81 0.36
N GLU A 5 2.56 7.86 1.41
CA GLU A 5 2.73 7.03 2.60
C GLU A 5 2.43 5.56 2.27
N VAL A 6 3.33 4.66 2.70
CA VAL A 6 3.13 3.22 2.53
C VAL A 6 2.91 2.57 3.89
N THR A 7 1.74 1.93 4.04
CA THR A 7 1.29 1.33 5.31
C THR A 7 0.55 0.02 5.08
N GLY A 8 0.35 -0.73 6.15
CA GLY A 8 -0.43 -1.97 6.11
C GLY A 8 0.29 -3.18 5.52
N GLY A 9 -0.44 -4.19 5.10
CA GLY A 9 0.08 -5.41 4.48
C GLY A 9 0.29 -5.27 2.98
N LEU A 10 0.82 -6.33 2.33
CA LEU A 10 1.20 -6.34 0.92
C LEU A 10 0.13 -5.78 -0.02
N GLY A 11 -1.14 -6.18 0.13
CA GLY A 11 -2.21 -5.68 -0.74
C GLY A 11 -2.36 -4.16 -0.68
N ASN A 12 -2.33 -3.55 0.53
CA ASN A 12 -2.37 -2.10 0.68
C ASN A 12 -1.15 -1.44 0.04
N GLN A 13 0.04 -2.01 0.26
CA GLN A 13 1.29 -1.53 -0.34
C GLN A 13 1.22 -1.53 -1.88
N MET A 14 0.59 -2.54 -2.48
CA MET A 14 0.40 -2.63 -3.93
C MET A 14 -0.49 -1.50 -4.46
N PHE A 15 -1.59 -1.16 -3.78
CA PHE A 15 -2.43 -0.02 -4.17
C PHE A 15 -1.69 1.31 -4.05
N GLN A 16 -0.98 1.53 -2.94
CA GLN A 16 -0.19 2.73 -2.71
C GLN A 16 0.95 2.86 -3.74
N TYR A 17 1.60 1.74 -4.08
CA TYR A 17 2.57 1.70 -5.18
C TYR A 17 1.94 2.05 -6.53
N ALA A 18 0.75 1.53 -6.82
CA ALA A 18 0.09 1.79 -8.10
C ALA A 18 -0.23 3.29 -8.29
N LEU A 19 -0.67 3.98 -7.23
CA LEU A 19 -0.81 5.44 -7.24
C LEU A 19 0.54 6.14 -7.45
N TYR A 20 1.57 5.75 -6.69
CA TYR A 20 2.93 6.28 -6.83
C TYR A 20 3.41 6.13 -8.29
N ARG A 21 3.24 4.95 -8.87
CA ARG A 21 3.65 4.65 -10.24
C ARG A 21 2.90 5.49 -11.27
N ARG A 22 1.60 5.69 -11.07
CA ARG A 22 0.78 6.58 -11.90
C ARG A 22 1.32 8.01 -11.88
N LEU A 23 1.61 8.53 -10.70
CA LEU A 23 2.15 9.88 -10.53
C LEU A 23 3.52 10.03 -11.21
N GLN A 24 4.41 9.02 -11.12
CA GLN A 24 5.67 9.02 -11.86
C GLN A 24 5.46 9.11 -13.37
N LEU A 25 4.55 8.32 -13.92
CA LEU A 25 4.26 8.30 -15.35
C LEU A 25 3.58 9.59 -15.84
N LEU A 26 2.97 10.36 -14.93
CA LEU A 26 2.51 11.72 -15.20
C LEU A 26 3.64 12.76 -15.15
N GLY A 27 4.91 12.34 -15.00
CA GLY A 27 6.08 13.21 -14.95
C GLY A 27 6.27 13.94 -13.62
N LYS A 28 5.61 13.51 -12.55
CA LYS A 28 5.71 14.13 -11.23
C LYS A 28 6.93 13.62 -10.46
N ASP A 29 7.56 14.52 -9.68
CA ASP A 29 8.55 14.16 -8.68
C ASP A 29 7.86 13.54 -7.47
N VAL A 30 7.90 12.19 -7.37
CA VAL A 30 7.17 11.42 -6.35
C VAL A 30 8.06 10.38 -5.69
N LYS A 31 7.94 10.27 -4.37
CA LYS A 31 8.68 9.32 -3.53
C LYS A 31 7.74 8.59 -2.57
N LEU A 32 8.21 7.48 -2.01
CA LEU A 32 7.50 6.68 -1.01
C LEU A 32 8.01 6.98 0.40
N ASP A 33 7.12 7.11 1.37
CA ASP A 33 7.46 7.10 2.80
C ASP A 33 7.27 5.69 3.36
N LEU A 34 8.37 5.02 3.74
CA LEU A 34 8.38 3.69 4.32
C LEU A 34 8.56 3.72 5.85
N SER A 35 8.56 4.90 6.48
CA SER A 35 8.87 5.05 7.91
C SER A 35 7.87 4.34 8.84
N PHE A 36 6.66 4.05 8.37
CA PHE A 36 5.68 3.22 9.10
C PHE A 36 6.28 1.87 9.55
N TYR A 37 7.08 1.22 8.70
CA TYR A 37 7.64 -0.11 8.97
C TYR A 37 8.85 -0.09 9.91
N HIS A 38 9.39 1.08 10.20
CA HIS A 38 10.48 1.26 11.15
C HIS A 38 9.96 1.59 12.56
N THR A 39 8.65 1.76 12.74
CA THR A 39 8.06 2.03 14.06
C THR A 39 7.86 0.74 14.84
N LYS A 40 7.99 0.81 16.18
CA LYS A 40 7.68 -0.32 17.09
C LYS A 40 6.18 -0.63 17.19
N GLN A 41 5.34 0.18 16.59
CA GLN A 41 3.87 0.09 16.72
C GLN A 41 3.24 -0.88 15.72
N THR A 42 3.96 -1.34 14.71
CA THR A 42 3.44 -2.27 13.72
C THR A 42 4.18 -3.61 13.72
N LEU A 43 3.41 -4.69 13.58
CA LEU A 43 3.92 -6.04 13.28
C LEU A 43 4.02 -6.29 11.77
N ARG A 44 3.56 -5.35 10.95
CA ARG A 44 3.60 -5.44 9.49
C ARG A 44 5.00 -5.15 8.98
N LYS A 45 5.36 -5.80 7.89
CA LYS A 45 6.63 -5.62 7.20
C LYS A 45 6.42 -4.97 5.85
N PHE A 46 7.45 -4.32 5.35
CA PHE A 46 7.49 -3.90 3.97
C PHE A 46 7.73 -5.13 3.08
N GLU A 47 6.81 -5.41 2.18
CA GLU A 47 6.78 -6.67 1.40
C GLU A 47 6.85 -6.45 -0.12
N LEU A 48 6.77 -5.21 -0.61
CA LEU A 48 6.91 -4.93 -2.05
C LEU A 48 8.27 -5.36 -2.64
N GLY A 49 9.27 -5.62 -1.78
CA GLY A 49 10.57 -6.17 -2.20
C GLY A 49 10.50 -7.56 -2.84
N ILE A 50 9.34 -8.26 -2.78
CA ILE A 50 9.14 -9.51 -3.52
C ILE A 50 9.05 -9.29 -5.03
N PHE A 51 8.78 -8.07 -5.46
CA PHE A 51 8.81 -7.63 -6.86
C PHE A 51 10.06 -6.77 -7.08
N ASN A 52 10.64 -6.80 -8.23
CA ASN A 52 11.82 -5.97 -8.56
C ASN A 52 11.40 -4.57 -9.02
N LEU A 53 10.89 -3.75 -8.09
CA LEU A 53 10.26 -2.46 -8.38
C LEU A 53 11.24 -1.30 -8.34
N PRO A 54 11.09 -0.29 -9.23
CA PRO A 54 11.91 0.93 -9.21
C PRO A 54 11.37 1.89 -8.13
N LEU A 55 11.78 1.70 -6.89
CA LEU A 55 11.32 2.51 -5.76
C LEU A 55 12.24 3.72 -5.51
N GLN A 56 11.64 4.89 -5.36
CA GLN A 56 12.30 6.09 -4.83
C GLN A 56 11.74 6.37 -3.44
N VAL A 57 12.60 6.34 -2.43
CA VAL A 57 12.20 6.51 -1.04
C VAL A 57 12.56 7.90 -0.56
N ALA A 58 11.63 8.57 0.11
CA ALA A 58 11.83 9.88 0.69
C ALA A 58 12.71 9.78 1.95
N ASP A 59 13.60 10.74 2.12
CA ASP A 59 14.35 10.89 3.36
C ASP A 59 13.50 11.58 4.45
N GLN A 60 14.00 11.56 5.71
CA GLN A 60 13.30 12.16 6.84
C GLN A 60 13.09 13.66 6.69
N ARG A 61 14.01 14.39 6.03
CA ARG A 61 13.90 15.85 5.83
C ARG A 61 12.79 16.16 4.83
N GLU A 62 12.69 15.37 3.76
CA GLU A 62 11.65 15.48 2.74
C GLU A 62 10.26 15.20 3.36
N ILE A 63 10.16 14.15 4.19
CA ILE A 63 8.94 13.82 4.92
C ILE A 63 8.54 14.97 5.84
N CYS A 64 9.47 15.45 6.68
CA CYS A 64 9.20 16.57 7.57
C CYS A 64 8.79 17.84 6.83
N ARG A 65 9.36 18.12 5.67
CA ARG A 65 9.01 19.29 4.86
C ARG A 65 7.54 19.32 4.45
N LEU A 66 6.96 18.18 4.11
CA LEU A 66 5.56 18.08 3.68
C LEU A 66 4.60 17.71 4.81
N LYS A 67 5.01 16.78 5.68
CA LYS A 67 4.18 16.27 6.79
C LYS A 67 4.29 17.11 8.06
N GLY A 68 5.38 17.87 8.23
CA GLY A 68 5.67 18.66 9.43
C GLY A 68 6.28 17.85 10.58
N TYR A 69 6.32 16.52 10.49
CA TYR A 69 6.90 15.62 11.52
C TYR A 69 7.29 14.28 10.93
N THR A 70 8.11 13.50 11.67
CA THR A 70 8.37 12.08 11.36
C THR A 70 7.44 11.17 12.16
N ASN A 71 7.24 9.93 11.71
CA ASN A 71 6.39 8.97 12.41
C ASN A 71 6.92 8.61 13.81
N ASP A 72 8.24 8.64 14.01
CA ASP A 72 8.90 8.40 15.31
C ASP A 72 8.93 9.61 16.24
N ALA A 73 8.47 10.77 15.79
CA ALA A 73 8.51 11.98 16.58
C ALA A 73 7.58 11.91 17.80
N SER A 74 8.09 12.25 18.98
CA SER A 74 7.28 12.43 20.18
C SER A 74 6.26 13.56 20.00
N ARG A 75 5.23 13.62 20.87
CA ARG A 75 4.22 14.70 20.83
C ARG A 75 4.86 16.09 20.89
N ILE A 76 5.92 16.27 21.71
CA ILE A 76 6.63 17.54 21.86
C ILE A 76 7.41 17.86 20.56
N GLN A 77 8.09 16.88 19.98
CA GLN A 77 8.81 17.04 18.72
C GLN A 77 7.84 17.36 17.58
N LYS A 78 6.67 16.71 17.51
CA LYS A 78 5.64 17.03 16.52
C LYS A 78 5.17 18.49 16.64
N ALA A 79 4.89 18.96 17.85
CA ALA A 79 4.48 20.35 18.08
C ALA A 79 5.58 21.36 17.68
N PHE A 80 6.84 21.04 17.97
CA PHE A 80 7.98 21.89 17.64
C PHE A 80 8.26 21.92 16.14
N THR A 81 8.30 20.76 15.48
CA THR A 81 8.55 20.66 14.03
C THR A 81 7.42 21.25 13.21
N THR A 82 6.15 21.08 13.61
CA THR A 82 5.00 21.72 12.96
C THR A 82 5.09 23.25 13.02
N ARG A 83 5.72 23.80 14.07
CA ARG A 83 5.95 25.25 14.21
C ARG A 83 7.06 25.76 13.27
N ILE A 84 8.05 24.94 12.98
CA ILE A 84 9.14 25.26 12.03
C ILE A 84 8.67 25.12 10.58
N TYR A 85 7.99 24.03 10.27
CA TYR A 85 7.42 23.75 8.95
C TYR A 85 5.98 24.30 8.92
N LYS A 86 5.85 25.59 8.62
CA LYS A 86 4.67 26.43 8.86
C LYS A 86 3.35 25.98 8.22
N HIS A 87 3.32 25.01 7.32
CA HIS A 87 2.07 24.49 6.71
C HIS A 87 2.27 23.04 6.24
N PRO A 88 1.93 22.03 7.05
CA PRO A 88 1.91 20.66 6.57
C PRO A 88 0.95 20.56 5.36
N CYS A 89 1.45 20.06 4.25
CA CYS A 89 0.67 19.84 3.04
C CYS A 89 0.28 18.37 2.98
N ILE A 90 -0.59 17.95 3.89
CA ILE A 90 -1.09 16.57 3.96
C ILE A 90 -2.45 16.52 3.28
N TYR A 91 -2.64 15.51 2.46
CA TYR A 91 -3.92 15.12 1.92
C TYR A 91 -4.23 13.70 2.38
N THR A 92 -5.26 13.55 3.20
CA THR A 92 -5.71 12.25 3.68
C THR A 92 -6.87 11.77 2.79
N GLU A 93 -6.81 10.51 2.37
CA GLU A 93 -7.87 9.88 1.62
C GLU A 93 -9.18 9.91 2.41
N ASP A 94 -10.24 10.36 1.76
CA ASP A 94 -11.59 10.32 2.28
C ASP A 94 -12.29 9.07 1.71
N LEU A 95 -12.38 8.02 2.54
CA LEU A 95 -12.92 6.73 2.11
C LEU A 95 -14.40 6.80 1.69
N ASP A 96 -15.15 7.76 2.21
CA ASP A 96 -16.58 7.92 1.89
C ASP A 96 -16.78 8.53 0.49
N LYS A 97 -15.79 9.27 -0.01
CA LYS A 97 -15.85 9.88 -1.34
C LYS A 97 -15.40 8.97 -2.49
N GLY A 98 -14.81 7.84 -2.19
CA GLY A 98 -14.26 6.95 -3.21
C GLY A 98 -13.13 7.60 -4.03
N TYR A 99 -13.17 7.50 -5.36
CA TYR A 99 -12.13 8.06 -6.24
C TYR A 99 -12.10 9.59 -6.19
N GLN A 100 -10.91 10.16 -6.03
CA GLN A 100 -10.68 11.59 -5.92
C GLN A 100 -9.61 12.02 -6.93
N ASP A 101 -10.03 12.38 -8.14
CA ASP A 101 -9.17 12.71 -9.29
C ASP A 101 -8.20 13.86 -9.02
N MET A 102 -8.58 14.81 -8.15
CA MET A 102 -7.73 15.92 -7.74
C MET A 102 -6.38 15.49 -7.14
N VAL A 103 -6.27 14.26 -6.65
CA VAL A 103 -5.01 13.71 -6.14
C VAL A 103 -3.96 13.66 -7.24
N LEU A 104 -4.35 13.29 -8.47
CA LEU A 104 -3.45 13.21 -9.62
C LEU A 104 -2.99 14.59 -10.12
N GLN A 105 -3.66 15.66 -9.73
CA GLN A 105 -3.35 17.05 -10.15
C GLN A 105 -2.39 17.76 -9.19
N LYS A 106 -2.15 17.21 -8.00
CA LYS A 106 -1.27 17.83 -6.99
C LYS A 106 0.21 17.75 -7.38
N ASP A 107 0.98 18.77 -6.98
CA ASP A 107 2.43 18.85 -7.26
C ASP A 107 3.30 18.89 -5.99
N SER A 108 2.74 19.32 -4.86
CA SER A 108 3.45 19.38 -3.59
C SER A 108 2.52 18.94 -2.46
N VAL A 109 2.63 17.67 -2.04
CA VAL A 109 1.70 17.10 -1.05
C VAL A 109 2.25 15.80 -0.45
N TYR A 110 1.91 15.55 0.81
CA TYR A 110 2.03 14.24 1.46
C TYR A 110 0.68 13.53 1.38
N LEU A 111 0.63 12.38 0.70
CA LEU A 111 -0.58 11.58 0.48
C LEU A 111 -0.64 10.46 1.53
N SER A 112 -1.66 10.49 2.38
CA SER A 112 -1.92 9.49 3.41
C SER A 112 -3.25 8.77 3.11
N GLY A 113 -3.20 7.46 2.88
CA GLY A 113 -4.37 6.65 2.55
C GLY A 113 -3.99 5.29 1.99
N TYR A 114 -5.00 4.49 1.68
CA TYR A 114 -4.84 3.17 1.05
C TYR A 114 -4.98 3.20 -0.46
N TRP A 115 -5.75 4.15 -1.01
CA TRP A 115 -5.96 4.38 -2.44
C TRP A 115 -6.50 3.15 -3.16
N GLN A 116 -7.38 2.39 -2.50
CA GLN A 116 -7.94 1.11 -2.95
C GLN A 116 -9.02 1.30 -4.01
N ASN A 117 -8.71 2.04 -5.07
CA ASN A 117 -9.60 2.26 -6.19
C ASN A 117 -8.81 2.17 -7.50
N GLU A 118 -9.24 1.31 -8.43
CA GLU A 118 -8.55 1.11 -9.71
C GLU A 118 -8.50 2.36 -10.58
N CYS A 119 -9.43 3.31 -10.38
CA CYS A 119 -9.45 4.56 -11.14
C CYS A 119 -8.17 5.38 -10.99
N TYR A 120 -7.39 5.19 -9.90
CA TYR A 120 -6.09 5.85 -9.75
C TYR A 120 -5.03 5.35 -10.73
N PHE A 121 -5.13 4.12 -11.24
CA PHE A 121 -4.09 3.49 -12.05
C PHE A 121 -4.59 2.67 -13.24
N LYS A 122 -5.89 2.64 -13.53
CA LYS A 122 -6.47 1.87 -14.66
C LYS A 122 -5.81 2.16 -16.01
N GLU A 123 -5.43 3.41 -16.24
CA GLU A 123 -4.79 3.86 -17.50
C GLU A 123 -3.36 3.34 -17.65
N ILE A 124 -2.72 2.91 -16.57
CA ILE A 124 -1.40 2.31 -16.58
C ILE A 124 -1.43 0.82 -16.24
N ARG A 125 -2.59 0.16 -16.41
CA ARG A 125 -2.83 -1.24 -16.02
C ARG A 125 -1.74 -2.18 -16.52
N ASN A 126 -1.36 -2.09 -17.78
CA ASN A 126 -0.34 -2.98 -18.35
C ASN A 126 1.01 -2.81 -17.64
N ARG A 127 1.38 -1.57 -17.33
CA ARG A 127 2.60 -1.28 -16.59
C ARG A 127 2.56 -1.83 -15.17
N ILE A 128 1.43 -1.76 -14.50
CA ILE A 128 1.25 -2.33 -13.16
C ILE A 128 1.35 -3.86 -13.18
N LEU A 129 0.83 -4.52 -14.22
CA LEU A 129 0.96 -5.96 -14.40
C LEU A 129 2.43 -6.38 -14.63
N GLU A 130 3.19 -5.60 -15.40
CA GLU A 130 4.63 -5.81 -15.59
C GLU A 130 5.39 -5.62 -14.28
N ASP A 131 5.14 -4.51 -13.58
CA ASP A 131 5.79 -4.16 -12.33
C ASP A 131 5.55 -5.23 -11.24
N PHE A 132 4.36 -5.83 -11.16
CA PHE A 132 4.04 -6.90 -10.20
C PHE A 132 4.34 -8.31 -10.72
N THR A 133 5.23 -8.44 -11.68
CA THR A 133 5.74 -9.75 -12.09
C THR A 133 6.75 -10.27 -11.07
N PHE A 134 6.56 -11.51 -10.64
CA PHE A 134 7.52 -12.16 -9.73
C PHE A 134 8.86 -12.40 -10.43
N PRO A 135 9.98 -12.17 -9.74
CA PRO A 135 11.29 -12.58 -10.23
C PRO A 135 11.31 -14.07 -10.59
N GLN A 136 12.08 -14.43 -11.63
CA GLN A 136 12.16 -15.80 -12.15
C GLN A 136 12.52 -16.83 -11.05
N GLU A 137 13.42 -16.48 -10.15
CA GLU A 137 13.83 -17.32 -9.03
C GLU A 137 12.68 -17.73 -8.09
N VAL A 138 11.69 -16.86 -7.93
CA VAL A 138 10.47 -17.14 -7.13
C VAL A 138 9.58 -18.11 -7.88
N THR A 139 9.45 -17.93 -9.19
CA THR A 139 8.64 -18.78 -10.08
C THR A 139 9.26 -20.17 -10.21
N ASP A 140 10.59 -20.26 -10.28
CA ASP A 140 11.32 -21.52 -10.45
C ASP A 140 11.12 -22.45 -9.25
N ARG A 141 11.06 -21.91 -8.03
CA ARG A 141 10.78 -22.69 -6.81
C ARG A 141 9.39 -23.34 -6.79
N LYS A 142 8.48 -22.92 -7.65
CA LYS A 142 7.07 -23.32 -7.70
C LYS A 142 6.62 -23.76 -9.09
N GLN A 143 7.57 -24.11 -9.97
CA GLN A 143 7.29 -24.41 -11.39
C GLN A 143 6.19 -25.47 -11.60
N ASP A 144 6.20 -26.54 -10.78
CA ASP A 144 5.20 -27.61 -10.93
C ASP A 144 3.80 -27.10 -10.61
N MET A 145 3.66 -26.32 -9.52
CA MET A 145 2.39 -25.69 -9.16
C MET A 145 1.91 -24.71 -10.25
N VAL A 146 2.82 -23.87 -10.74
CA VAL A 146 2.50 -22.90 -11.81
C VAL A 146 2.06 -23.63 -13.09
N ARG A 147 2.74 -24.74 -13.46
CA ARG A 147 2.35 -25.57 -14.62
C ARG A 147 0.96 -26.18 -14.44
N GLN A 148 0.67 -26.75 -13.28
CA GLN A 148 -0.64 -27.30 -12.95
C GLN A 148 -1.75 -26.23 -13.04
N MET A 149 -1.50 -25.05 -12.44
CA MET A 149 -2.46 -23.94 -12.48
C MET A 149 -2.70 -23.42 -13.90
N LYS A 150 -1.66 -23.33 -14.74
CA LYS A 150 -1.80 -22.91 -16.15
C LYS A 150 -2.47 -23.96 -17.04
N GLY A 151 -2.36 -25.24 -16.68
CA GLY A 151 -2.95 -26.37 -17.42
C GLY A 151 -4.37 -26.74 -17.00
N SER A 152 -4.99 -25.99 -16.08
CA SER A 152 -6.32 -26.28 -15.53
C SER A 152 -7.14 -25.02 -15.30
N ASN A 153 -8.46 -25.16 -15.15
CA ASN A 153 -9.32 -24.08 -14.67
C ASN A 153 -9.15 -23.90 -13.16
N SER A 154 -8.05 -23.25 -12.79
CA SER A 154 -7.66 -23.09 -11.37
C SER A 154 -8.50 -22.02 -10.66
N VAL A 155 -8.93 -22.32 -9.45
CA VAL A 155 -9.62 -21.38 -8.56
C VAL A 155 -8.78 -21.19 -7.30
N SER A 156 -8.54 -19.95 -6.90
CA SER A 156 -7.86 -19.63 -5.66
C SER A 156 -8.89 -19.31 -4.57
N VAL A 157 -8.78 -20.00 -3.43
CA VAL A 157 -9.59 -19.70 -2.25
C VAL A 157 -8.70 -19.15 -1.14
N HIS A 158 -8.93 -17.90 -0.74
CA HIS A 158 -8.21 -17.26 0.36
C HIS A 158 -9.06 -17.26 1.63
N VAL A 159 -8.62 -18.00 2.65
CA VAL A 159 -9.27 -18.02 3.96
C VAL A 159 -8.50 -17.10 4.93
N ARG A 160 -9.04 -15.90 5.16
CA ARG A 160 -8.43 -14.93 6.08
C ARG A 160 -8.55 -15.42 7.53
N ARG A 161 -7.41 -15.66 8.18
CA ARG A 161 -7.31 -16.08 9.60
C ARG A 161 -6.31 -15.21 10.34
N GLY A 162 -5.14 -15.69 10.66
CA GLY A 162 -4.01 -14.94 11.20
C GLY A 162 -4.42 -13.87 12.24
N ASP A 163 -4.16 -12.63 11.91
CA ASP A 163 -4.46 -11.45 12.74
C ASP A 163 -5.95 -11.25 13.05
N TYR A 164 -6.86 -11.80 12.26
CA TYR A 164 -8.31 -11.73 12.50
C TYR A 164 -8.76 -12.61 13.67
N LEU A 165 -7.95 -13.60 14.06
CA LEU A 165 -8.24 -14.49 15.18
C LEU A 165 -7.56 -14.03 16.49
N GLN A 166 -6.76 -12.97 16.46
CA GLN A 166 -6.11 -12.44 17.66
C GLN A 166 -7.11 -11.67 18.54
N SER A 167 -6.84 -11.66 19.85
CA SER A 167 -7.64 -10.90 20.82
C SER A 167 -7.70 -9.43 20.42
N GLY A 168 -8.90 -8.87 20.39
CA GLY A 168 -9.16 -7.50 19.92
C GLY A 168 -9.73 -7.44 18.49
N ASN A 169 -9.29 -8.30 17.58
CA ASN A 169 -9.81 -8.37 16.22
C ASN A 169 -10.85 -9.47 16.04
N ALA A 170 -10.78 -10.54 16.84
CA ALA A 170 -11.66 -11.71 16.72
C ALA A 170 -13.14 -11.38 16.91
N GLY A 171 -13.48 -10.41 17.76
CA GLY A 171 -14.85 -9.95 17.98
C GLY A 171 -15.44 -9.15 16.81
N ILE A 172 -14.58 -8.55 15.98
CA ILE A 172 -14.99 -7.71 14.85
C ILE A 172 -14.96 -8.53 13.55
N TYR A 173 -13.89 -9.31 13.33
CA TYR A 173 -13.62 -9.97 12.06
C TYR A 173 -13.70 -11.50 12.14
N GLY A 174 -13.70 -12.07 13.34
CA GLY A 174 -13.82 -13.52 13.54
C GLY A 174 -15.19 -14.04 13.12
N GLY A 175 -15.21 -15.04 12.24
CA GLY A 175 -16.46 -15.71 11.83
C GLY A 175 -17.27 -15.02 10.74
N ILE A 176 -16.80 -13.89 10.15
CA ILE A 176 -17.49 -13.21 9.03
C ILE A 176 -17.65 -14.16 7.85
N CYS A 177 -16.58 -14.87 7.46
CA CYS A 177 -16.60 -15.87 6.40
C CYS A 177 -16.58 -17.27 7.03
N THR A 178 -17.73 -17.90 7.14
CA THR A 178 -17.88 -19.26 7.68
C THR A 178 -17.52 -20.32 6.63
N LEU A 179 -17.33 -21.58 7.06
CA LEU A 179 -17.13 -22.69 6.13
C LEU A 179 -18.30 -22.82 5.14
N THR A 180 -19.51 -22.54 5.58
CA THR A 180 -20.72 -22.54 4.73
C THR A 180 -20.63 -21.46 3.64
N TYR A 181 -20.10 -20.27 3.95
CA TYR A 181 -19.86 -19.24 2.95
C TYR A 181 -18.91 -19.73 1.84
N TYR A 182 -17.75 -20.30 2.22
CA TYR A 182 -16.80 -20.81 1.22
C TYR A 182 -17.35 -21.94 0.39
N ARG A 183 -18.11 -22.88 0.98
CA ARG A 183 -18.77 -23.97 0.24
C ARG A 183 -19.72 -23.42 -0.82
N LYS A 184 -20.61 -22.50 -0.43
CA LYS A 184 -21.56 -21.87 -1.36
C LYS A 184 -20.89 -21.04 -2.48
N ALA A 185 -19.68 -20.54 -2.23
CA ALA A 185 -18.95 -19.78 -3.23
C ALA A 185 -18.19 -20.68 -4.24
N MET A 186 -18.04 -21.96 -3.92
CA MET A 186 -17.39 -22.96 -4.80
C MET A 186 -18.41 -23.76 -5.63
N ASP A 187 -19.69 -23.80 -5.22
CA ASP A 187 -20.81 -24.39 -5.97
C ASP A 187 -21.28 -23.43 -7.10
#